data_374a7c960235a284ebb2fa2edb73b2ce
#
_entry.id   374a7c960235a284ebb2fa2edb73b2ce
#
_cell.length_a   1.000
_cell.length_b   1.000
_cell.length_c   1.000
_cell.angle_alpha   90.00
_cell.angle_beta   90.00
_cell.angle_gamma   90.00
#
_symmetry.space_group_name_H-M   'P 1'
#
loop_
_entity.id
_entity.type
_entity.pdbx_description
1 polymer ?
#
loop_
_entity_poly.entity_id
_entity_poly.type
_entity_poly.pdbx_seq_one_letter_code
_entity_poly.pdbx_strand_id
1 'polypeptide(L)'
;MDNPYLEVISYVERLHRQFLEVVKLELEGLRTHDINNVQAMILFNIGDSEMTVGELTLRGCYLGSNVSYNVKKMVENEYLAHERSVHDRRAIHVRSTEKGIKLRDSLTAMHRRHNEMLSQASVSADDLRAAGITLRRLENFWTRAADLGQRPQGPAPVSSLPAESLFA
;
A
#
# COMPACT_ATOMS: atom_id res chain seq x y z
N MET A 1 5.72 -31.75 2.04
CA MET A 1 5.87 -31.22 0.66
C MET A 1 6.15 -29.73 0.81
N ASP A 2 7.35 -29.32 0.45
CA ASP A 2 7.67 -27.89 0.41
C ASP A 2 6.87 -27.24 -0.71
N ASN A 3 6.03 -26.29 -0.36
CA ASN A 3 5.27 -25.51 -1.33
C ASN A 3 5.96 -24.14 -1.50
N PRO A 4 6.70 -23.93 -2.59
CA PRO A 4 7.44 -22.69 -2.83
C PRO A 4 6.55 -21.43 -2.80
N TYR A 5 5.28 -21.57 -3.17
CA TYR A 5 4.33 -20.47 -3.11
C TYR A 5 4.08 -20.04 -1.65
N LEU A 6 3.80 -21.00 -0.75
CA LEU A 6 3.58 -20.69 0.67
C LEU A 6 4.83 -20.12 1.35
N GLU A 7 6.00 -20.61 0.95
CA GLU A 7 7.28 -20.07 1.42
C GLU A 7 7.45 -18.59 1.04
N VAL A 8 7.20 -18.25 -0.23
CA VAL A 8 7.26 -16.86 -0.71
C VAL A 8 6.26 -15.97 0.03
N ILE A 9 5.01 -16.42 0.23
CA ILE A 9 4.02 -15.67 1.01
C ILE A 9 4.52 -15.38 2.42
N SER A 10 5.08 -16.38 3.09
CA SER A 10 5.66 -16.25 4.43
C SER A 10 6.82 -15.24 4.46
N TYR A 11 7.66 -15.21 3.41
CA TYR A 11 8.73 -14.21 3.27
C TYR A 11 8.16 -12.80 3.07
N VAL A 12 7.18 -12.64 2.18
CA VAL A 12 6.55 -11.32 1.92
C VAL A 12 5.98 -10.73 3.21
N GLU A 13 5.24 -11.53 4.00
CA GLU A 13 4.69 -11.08 5.29
C GLU A 13 5.77 -10.70 6.31
N ARG A 14 6.82 -11.53 6.44
CA ARG A 14 7.91 -11.24 7.37
C ARG A 14 8.71 -10.02 6.96
N LEU A 15 9.05 -9.90 5.67
CA LEU A 15 9.80 -8.77 5.13
C LEU A 15 9.04 -7.47 5.31
N HIS A 16 7.73 -7.47 5.09
CA HIS A 16 6.91 -6.29 5.33
C HIS A 16 6.98 -5.83 6.79
N ARG A 17 6.80 -6.75 7.75
CA ARG A 17 6.90 -6.41 9.19
C ARG A 17 8.30 -5.92 9.58
N GLN A 18 9.35 -6.60 9.11
CA GLN A 18 10.74 -6.20 9.39
C GLN A 18 11.07 -4.84 8.79
N PHE A 19 10.59 -4.56 7.59
CA PHE A 19 10.79 -3.26 6.95
C PHE A 19 10.10 -2.13 7.71
N LEU A 20 8.87 -2.34 8.18
CA LEU A 20 8.18 -1.36 9.02
C LEU A 20 8.90 -1.10 10.35
N GLU A 21 9.55 -2.12 10.94
CA GLU A 21 10.36 -1.93 12.14
C GLU A 21 11.63 -1.12 11.85
N VAL A 22 12.27 -1.35 10.70
CA VAL A 22 13.42 -0.54 10.25
C VAL A 22 13.02 0.93 10.08
N VAL A 23 11.88 1.20 9.46
CA VAL A 23 11.34 2.58 9.32
C VAL A 23 11.07 3.21 10.68
N LYS A 24 10.53 2.45 11.64
CA LYS A 24 10.28 2.91 13.00
C LYS A 24 11.59 3.31 13.71
N LEU A 25 12.63 2.47 13.60
CA LEU A 25 13.95 2.78 14.18
C LEU A 25 14.57 4.05 13.58
N GLU A 26 14.40 4.28 12.27
CA GLU A 26 14.82 5.52 11.63
C GLU A 26 14.08 6.73 12.20
N LEU A 27 12.75 6.65 12.37
CA LEU A 27 11.95 7.72 12.99
C LEU A 27 12.40 8.03 14.41
N GLU A 28 12.70 7.00 15.21
CA GLU A 28 13.22 7.13 16.57
C GLU A 28 14.59 7.83 16.55
N GLY A 29 15.48 7.46 15.64
CA GLY A 29 16.78 8.09 15.42
C GLY A 29 16.67 9.57 15.03
N LEU A 30 15.64 9.94 14.27
CA LEU A 30 15.30 11.31 13.91
C LEU A 30 14.55 12.07 15.02
N ARG A 31 14.26 11.41 16.14
CA ARG A 31 13.44 11.94 17.25
C ARG A 31 12.06 12.42 16.80
N THR A 32 11.49 11.71 15.83
CA THR A 32 10.18 12.02 15.24
C THR A 32 9.14 11.09 15.87
N HIS A 33 8.24 11.62 16.71
CA HIS A 33 7.30 10.84 17.51
C HIS A 33 5.83 11.08 17.15
N ASP A 34 5.56 12.05 16.30
CA ASP A 34 4.22 12.49 15.88
C ASP A 34 3.76 11.88 14.54
N ILE A 35 4.51 10.91 14.03
CA ILE A 35 4.18 10.11 12.86
C ILE A 35 4.65 8.67 13.08
N ASN A 36 3.85 7.69 12.67
CA ASN A 36 4.23 6.29 12.75
C ASN A 36 4.84 5.76 11.42
N ASN A 37 5.38 4.55 11.45
CA ASN A 37 6.04 3.92 10.31
C ASN A 37 5.10 3.75 9.10
N VAL A 38 3.82 3.42 9.30
CA VAL A 38 2.85 3.30 8.21
C VAL A 38 2.58 4.66 7.56
N GLN A 39 2.41 5.70 8.37
CA GLN A 39 2.24 7.08 7.88
C GLN A 39 3.48 7.58 7.14
N ALA A 40 4.68 7.27 7.65
CA ALA A 40 5.94 7.59 6.96
C ALA A 40 6.02 6.93 5.58
N MET A 41 5.54 5.69 5.43
CA MET A 41 5.47 5.02 4.13
C MET A 41 4.42 5.61 3.21
N ILE A 42 3.27 6.04 3.73
CA ILE A 42 2.28 6.80 2.96
C ILE A 42 2.92 8.08 2.41
N LEU A 43 3.63 8.83 3.26
CA LEU A 43 4.33 10.06 2.87
C LEU A 43 5.36 9.79 1.76
N PHE A 44 6.14 8.73 1.90
CA PHE A 44 7.13 8.31 0.90
C PHE A 44 6.47 7.98 -0.45
N ASN A 45 5.31 7.30 -0.44
CA ASN A 45 4.57 6.92 -1.64
C ASN A 45 3.88 8.11 -2.34
N ILE A 46 3.52 9.16 -1.62
CA ILE A 46 3.01 10.41 -2.22
C ILE A 46 4.11 11.05 -3.07
N GLY A 47 5.35 11.05 -2.59
CA GLY A 47 6.48 11.65 -3.30
C GLY A 47 6.30 13.16 -3.49
N ASP A 48 6.64 13.66 -4.70
CA ASP A 48 6.50 15.07 -5.09
C ASP A 48 5.15 15.38 -5.74
N SER A 49 4.29 14.37 -5.85
CA SER A 49 3.02 14.49 -6.55
C SER A 49 1.91 14.99 -5.61
N GLU A 50 0.97 15.70 -6.19
CA GLU A 50 -0.35 15.90 -5.62
C GLU A 50 -1.25 14.74 -6.08
N MET A 51 -2.01 14.14 -5.17
CA MET A 51 -2.90 13.04 -5.49
C MET A 51 -4.13 13.02 -4.60
N THR A 52 -5.20 12.38 -5.08
CA THR A 52 -6.39 12.15 -4.28
C THR A 52 -6.16 11.02 -3.27
N VAL A 53 -6.96 11.00 -2.21
CA VAL A 53 -6.97 9.88 -1.23
C VAL A 53 -7.32 8.55 -1.94
N GLY A 54 -8.17 8.59 -2.97
CA GLY A 54 -8.50 7.41 -3.78
C GLY A 54 -7.31 6.88 -4.56
N GLU A 55 -6.56 7.75 -5.25
CA GLU A 55 -5.32 7.37 -5.96
C GLU A 55 -4.27 6.83 -5.00
N LEU A 56 -4.14 7.43 -3.81
CA LEU A 56 -3.22 6.96 -2.78
C LEU A 56 -3.60 5.55 -2.30
N THR A 57 -4.90 5.28 -2.13
CA THR A 57 -5.41 3.95 -1.78
C THR A 57 -5.06 2.91 -2.83
N LEU A 58 -5.25 3.23 -4.10
CA LEU A 58 -4.93 2.33 -5.22
C LEU A 58 -3.42 2.11 -5.34
N ARG A 59 -2.62 3.18 -5.28
CA ARG A 59 -1.16 3.12 -5.45
C ARG A 59 -0.46 2.33 -4.35
N GLY A 60 -0.93 2.44 -3.11
CA GLY A 60 -0.33 1.80 -1.95
C GLY A 60 -0.97 0.47 -1.55
N CYS A 61 -1.99 -0.01 -2.29
CA CYS A 61 -2.80 -1.18 -1.92
C CYS A 61 -3.32 -1.14 -0.48
N TYR A 62 -3.58 0.06 0.03
CA TYR A 62 -4.09 0.27 1.39
C TYR A 62 -5.60 0.03 1.45
N LEU A 63 -6.09 -0.40 2.62
CA LEU A 63 -7.53 -0.39 2.88
C LEU A 63 -8.02 1.06 3.03
N GLY A 64 -9.03 1.47 2.26
CA GLY A 64 -9.47 2.85 2.15
C GLY A 64 -9.78 3.56 3.49
N SER A 65 -10.39 2.85 4.46
CA SER A 65 -10.64 3.38 5.81
C SER A 65 -9.35 3.73 6.56
N ASN A 66 -8.32 2.89 6.44
CA ASN A 66 -7.03 3.12 7.07
C ASN A 66 -6.29 4.30 6.45
N VAL A 67 -6.38 4.47 5.12
CA VAL A 67 -5.76 5.61 4.43
C VAL A 67 -6.38 6.93 4.90
N SER A 68 -7.71 7.03 4.88
CA SER A 68 -8.40 8.25 5.29
C SER A 68 -8.08 8.67 6.71
N TYR A 69 -8.00 7.71 7.66
CA TYR A 69 -7.59 7.97 9.04
C TYR A 69 -6.15 8.47 9.11
N ASN A 70 -5.21 7.77 8.44
CA ASN A 70 -3.80 8.14 8.47
C ASN A 70 -3.56 9.51 7.81
N VAL A 71 -4.18 9.78 6.66
CA VAL A 71 -4.09 11.07 5.98
C VAL A 71 -4.59 12.20 6.89
N LYS A 72 -5.74 12.01 7.56
CA LYS A 72 -6.26 12.99 8.52
C LYS A 72 -5.23 13.28 9.63
N LYS A 73 -4.63 12.25 10.24
CA LYS A 73 -3.60 12.41 11.25
C LYS A 73 -2.34 13.10 10.74
N MET A 74 -1.94 12.81 9.52
CA MET A 74 -0.77 13.45 8.89
C MET A 74 -1.02 14.92 8.55
N VAL A 75 -2.26 15.29 8.24
CA VAL A 75 -2.66 16.71 8.08
C VAL A 75 -2.68 17.42 9.43
N GLU A 76 -3.27 16.80 10.48
CA GLU A 76 -3.26 17.32 11.85
C GLU A 76 -1.84 17.56 12.36
N ASN A 77 -0.89 16.69 12.01
CA ASN A 77 0.52 16.79 12.39
C ASN A 77 1.39 17.55 11.37
N GLU A 78 0.77 18.24 10.41
CA GLU A 78 1.41 19.12 9.42
C GLU A 78 2.41 18.44 8.47
N TYR A 79 2.33 17.13 8.27
CA TYR A 79 3.12 16.43 7.24
C TYR A 79 2.50 16.53 5.85
N LEU A 80 1.17 16.60 5.80
CA LEU A 80 0.40 16.79 4.57
C LEU A 80 -0.44 18.06 4.66
N ALA A 81 -0.60 18.72 3.52
CA ALA A 81 -1.67 19.68 3.28
C ALA A 81 -2.76 19.02 2.45
N HIS A 82 -4.01 19.39 2.69
CA HIS A 82 -5.12 18.94 1.86
C HIS A 82 -5.82 20.15 1.25
N GLU A 83 -6.23 20.00 0.00
CA GLU A 83 -7.02 20.99 -0.72
C GLU A 83 -8.22 20.30 -1.36
N ARG A 84 -9.39 20.97 -1.31
CA ARG A 84 -10.56 20.49 -2.04
C ARG A 84 -10.41 20.86 -3.49
N SER A 85 -10.66 19.92 -4.38
CA SER A 85 -10.69 20.22 -5.81
C SER A 85 -11.73 21.28 -6.13
N VAL A 86 -11.35 22.26 -6.95
CA VAL A 86 -12.25 23.30 -7.44
C VAL A 86 -13.28 22.69 -8.42
N HIS A 87 -12.90 21.64 -9.12
CA HIS A 87 -13.71 20.99 -10.15
C HIS A 87 -14.55 19.82 -9.61
N ASP A 88 -14.07 19.11 -8.59
CA ASP A 88 -14.83 18.04 -7.92
C ASP A 88 -14.72 18.20 -6.40
N ARG A 89 -15.78 18.74 -5.81
CA ARG A 89 -15.87 18.98 -4.35
C ARG A 89 -15.77 17.69 -3.51
N ARG A 90 -15.86 16.51 -4.14
CA ARG A 90 -15.74 15.20 -3.47
C ARG A 90 -14.29 14.72 -3.45
N ALA A 91 -13.43 15.23 -4.33
CA ALA A 91 -12.02 14.86 -4.38
C ALA A 91 -11.21 15.74 -3.41
N ILE A 92 -10.59 15.09 -2.44
CA ILE A 92 -9.61 15.71 -1.55
C ILE A 92 -8.23 15.37 -2.10
N HIS A 93 -7.50 16.40 -2.51
CA HIS A 93 -6.10 16.28 -2.91
C HIS A 93 -5.19 16.45 -1.71
N VAL A 94 -4.15 15.66 -1.65
CA VAL A 94 -3.12 15.74 -0.62
C VAL A 94 -1.76 15.96 -1.26
N ARG A 95 -0.94 16.78 -0.63
CA ARG A 95 0.46 17.02 -1.01
C ARG A 95 1.34 17.13 0.22
N SER A 96 2.60 16.81 0.06
CA SER A 96 3.59 16.95 1.14
C SER A 96 3.81 18.42 1.48
N THR A 97 3.86 18.75 2.77
CA THR A 97 4.31 20.04 3.27
C THR A 97 5.85 20.09 3.30
N GLU A 98 6.42 21.23 3.69
CA GLU A 98 7.87 21.37 3.92
C GLU A 98 8.37 20.39 5.00
N LYS A 99 7.58 20.20 6.08
CA LYS A 99 7.85 19.19 7.12
C LYS A 99 7.82 17.78 6.56
N GLY A 100 6.81 17.47 5.73
CA GLY A 100 6.68 16.19 5.05
C GLY A 100 7.84 15.91 4.10
N ILE A 101 8.25 16.90 3.29
CA ILE A 101 9.36 16.77 2.36
C ILE A 101 10.67 16.47 3.12
N LYS A 102 10.97 17.18 4.21
CA LYS A 102 12.16 16.93 5.04
C LYS A 102 12.21 15.49 5.58
N LEU A 103 11.09 14.98 6.06
CA LEU A 103 11.03 13.60 6.53
C LEU A 103 11.21 12.60 5.39
N ARG A 104 10.57 12.81 4.26
CA ARG A 104 10.73 11.98 3.06
C ARG A 104 12.18 11.94 2.58
N ASP A 105 12.87 13.08 2.60
CA ASP A 105 14.28 13.14 2.22
C ASP A 105 15.16 12.35 3.18
N SER A 106 14.84 12.35 4.47
CA SER A 106 15.50 11.48 5.46
C SER A 106 15.27 9.99 5.19
N LEU A 107 14.04 9.60 4.86
CA LEU A 107 13.72 8.22 4.45
C LEU A 107 14.44 7.83 3.15
N THR A 108 14.53 8.73 2.19
CA THR A 108 15.30 8.52 0.96
C THR A 108 16.79 8.29 1.26
N ALA A 109 17.35 9.06 2.20
CA ALA A 109 18.73 8.87 2.64
C ALA A 109 18.91 7.51 3.35
N MET A 110 17.94 7.06 4.17
CA MET A 110 17.92 5.72 4.76
C MET A 110 17.95 4.64 3.67
N HIS A 111 17.09 4.72 2.66
CA HIS A 111 17.07 3.75 1.57
C HIS A 111 18.39 3.69 0.80
N ARG A 112 19.03 4.84 0.58
CA ARG A 112 20.35 4.89 -0.06
C ARG A 112 21.40 4.17 0.77
N ARG A 113 21.47 4.43 2.09
CA ARG A 113 22.38 3.72 3.00
C ARG A 113 22.15 2.20 2.97
N HIS A 114 20.90 1.77 3.00
CA HIS A 114 20.57 0.34 2.92
C HIS A 114 21.01 -0.28 1.59
N ASN A 115 20.80 0.41 0.48
CA ASN A 115 21.25 -0.08 -0.83
C ASN A 115 22.78 -0.23 -0.89
N GLU A 116 23.54 0.68 -0.30
CA GLU A 116 24.99 0.58 -0.17
C GLU A 116 25.42 -0.62 0.71
N MET A 117 24.70 -0.84 1.82
CA MET A 117 24.96 -1.98 2.72
C MET A 117 24.61 -3.33 2.07
N LEU A 118 23.55 -3.42 1.28
CA LEU A 118 23.14 -4.63 0.59
C LEU A 118 24.23 -5.12 -0.39
N SER A 119 24.91 -4.21 -1.07
CA SER A 119 26.00 -4.57 -1.97
C SER A 119 27.18 -5.22 -1.24
N GLN A 120 27.38 -4.89 0.05
CA GLN A 120 28.39 -5.52 0.92
C GLN A 120 27.90 -6.84 1.53
N ALA A 121 26.58 -7.06 1.59
CA ALA A 121 25.94 -8.26 2.15
C ALA A 121 25.71 -9.37 1.11
N SER A 122 26.39 -9.35 -0.02
CA SER A 122 26.29 -10.35 -1.09
C SER A 122 24.90 -10.41 -1.75
N VAL A 123 24.13 -9.33 -1.69
CA VAL A 123 22.87 -9.17 -2.44
C VAL A 123 23.13 -8.25 -3.62
N SER A 124 23.20 -8.81 -4.79
CA SER A 124 23.52 -8.07 -6.01
C SER A 124 22.32 -7.29 -6.56
N ALA A 125 22.58 -6.30 -7.39
CA ALA A 125 21.53 -5.58 -8.12
C ALA A 125 20.74 -6.51 -9.06
N ASP A 126 21.36 -7.59 -9.56
CA ASP A 126 20.67 -8.58 -10.39
C ASP A 126 19.71 -9.44 -9.58
N ASP A 127 20.10 -9.84 -8.35
CA ASP A 127 19.22 -10.54 -7.43
C ASP A 127 17.98 -9.71 -7.10
N LEU A 128 18.18 -8.42 -6.80
CA LEU A 128 17.07 -7.50 -6.52
C LEU A 128 16.16 -7.31 -7.74
N ARG A 129 16.71 -7.23 -8.94
CA ARG A 129 15.93 -7.14 -10.19
C ARG A 129 15.10 -8.42 -10.41
N ALA A 130 15.70 -9.59 -10.23
CA ALA A 130 15.02 -10.88 -10.38
C ALA A 130 13.88 -11.04 -9.36
N ALA A 131 14.14 -10.69 -8.09
CA ALA A 131 13.12 -10.67 -7.04
C ALA A 131 11.98 -9.71 -7.38
N GLY A 132 12.29 -8.49 -7.82
CA GLY A 132 11.29 -7.50 -8.22
C GLY A 132 10.40 -7.95 -9.38
N ILE A 133 10.96 -8.63 -10.38
CA ILE A 133 10.19 -9.21 -11.49
C ILE A 133 9.21 -10.26 -10.97
N THR A 134 9.66 -11.13 -10.08
CA THR A 134 8.83 -12.21 -9.52
C THR A 134 7.73 -11.66 -8.64
N LEU A 135 8.03 -10.70 -7.75
CA LEU A 135 7.06 -10.05 -6.88
C LEU A 135 5.99 -9.31 -7.70
N ARG A 136 6.36 -8.61 -8.77
CA ARG A 136 5.41 -7.93 -9.67
C ARG A 136 4.45 -8.93 -10.36
N ARG A 137 4.94 -10.13 -10.72
CA ARG A 137 4.07 -11.18 -11.28
C ARG A 137 3.05 -11.69 -10.25
N LEU A 138 3.47 -11.84 -8.99
CA LEU A 138 2.58 -12.21 -7.88
C LEU A 138 1.55 -11.12 -7.59
N GLU A 139 1.96 -9.86 -7.56
CA GLU A 139 1.07 -8.70 -7.40
C GLU A 139 -0.02 -8.69 -8.48
N ASN A 140 0.36 -8.83 -9.75
CA ASN A 140 -0.58 -8.90 -10.86
C ASN A 140 -1.53 -10.11 -10.76
N PHE A 141 -1.04 -11.25 -10.28
CA PHE A 141 -1.87 -12.44 -10.06
C PHE A 141 -2.91 -12.17 -8.96
N TRP A 142 -2.51 -11.59 -7.83
CA TRP A 142 -3.44 -11.30 -6.72
C TRP A 142 -4.44 -10.20 -7.06
N THR A 143 -4.03 -9.17 -7.80
CA THR A 143 -4.95 -8.14 -8.29
C THR A 143 -6.07 -8.76 -9.13
N ARG A 144 -5.72 -9.62 -10.08
CA ARG A 144 -6.73 -10.33 -10.90
C ARG A 144 -7.61 -11.27 -10.08
N ALA A 145 -7.04 -11.98 -9.11
CA ALA A 145 -7.78 -12.87 -8.24
C ALA A 145 -8.80 -12.11 -7.37
N ALA A 146 -8.42 -10.93 -6.86
CA ALA A 146 -9.31 -10.04 -6.12
C ALA A 146 -10.46 -9.52 -6.99
N ASP A 147 -10.16 -9.09 -8.23
CA ASP A 147 -11.18 -8.63 -9.18
C ASP A 147 -12.18 -9.73 -9.54
N LEU A 148 -11.72 -10.98 -9.69
CA LEU A 148 -12.58 -12.13 -9.95
C LEU A 148 -13.47 -12.46 -8.75
N GLY A 149 -12.99 -12.28 -7.51
CA GLY A 149 -13.76 -12.47 -6.28
C GLY A 149 -14.81 -11.38 -6.04
N GLN A 150 -14.67 -10.21 -6.64
CA GLN A 150 -15.60 -9.08 -6.52
C GLN A 150 -16.69 -9.06 -7.60
N ARG A 151 -16.68 -9.99 -8.57
CA ARG A 151 -17.77 -10.07 -9.56
C ARG A 151 -19.09 -10.33 -8.82
N PRO A 152 -20.15 -9.51 -9.04
CA PRO A 152 -21.47 -9.82 -8.52
C PRO A 152 -21.83 -11.21 -9.01
N GLN A 153 -22.21 -12.10 -8.10
CA GLN A 153 -22.83 -13.36 -8.47
C GLN A 153 -24.01 -12.98 -9.36
N GLY A 154 -24.02 -13.51 -10.58
CA GLY A 154 -25.12 -13.29 -11.53
C GLY A 154 -26.46 -13.59 -10.87
N PRO A 155 -27.58 -13.08 -11.41
CA PRO A 155 -28.87 -13.26 -10.79
C PRO A 155 -29.05 -14.75 -10.43
N ALA A 156 -29.52 -14.99 -9.20
CA ALA A 156 -29.79 -16.33 -8.71
C ALA A 156 -30.64 -17.09 -9.75
N PRO A 157 -30.35 -18.36 -9.99
CA PRO A 157 -31.20 -19.14 -10.90
C PRO A 157 -32.65 -19.01 -10.42
N VAL A 158 -33.53 -18.55 -11.29
CA VAL A 158 -35.00 -18.47 -11.03
C VAL A 158 -35.42 -19.89 -10.63
N SER A 159 -35.60 -20.05 -9.33
CA SER A 159 -36.13 -21.26 -8.76
C SER A 159 -37.53 -21.53 -9.35
N SER A 160 -37.63 -22.62 -10.10
CA SER A 160 -38.80 -23.51 -10.24
C SER A 160 -40.15 -22.82 -10.23
N LEU A 161 -40.78 -22.87 -11.40
CA LEU A 161 -42.22 -22.82 -11.58
C LEU A 161 -42.93 -23.70 -10.52
N PRO A 162 -43.99 -23.23 -9.91
CA PRO A 162 -44.84 -24.05 -9.08
C PRO A 162 -45.53 -25.10 -9.95
N ALA A 163 -45.40 -26.37 -9.57
CA ALA A 163 -46.20 -27.43 -10.09
C ALA A 163 -47.64 -27.23 -9.58
N GLU A 164 -48.50 -26.58 -10.37
CA GLU A 164 -49.91 -26.62 -10.13
C GLU A 164 -50.61 -27.62 -11.05
N SER A 165 -51.25 -28.55 -10.35
CA SER A 165 -52.46 -29.30 -10.68
C SER A 165 -52.45 -30.16 -11.95
N LEU A 166 -52.10 -31.36 -11.73
CA LEU A 166 -52.71 -32.51 -12.38
C LEU A 166 -53.67 -33.17 -11.38
N PHE A 167 -54.90 -32.66 -11.32
CA PHE A 167 -56.11 -33.41 -10.86
C PHE A 167 -57.32 -32.51 -11.04
N ALA A 168 -57.97 -32.61 -12.17
CA ALA A 168 -59.41 -32.60 -12.36
C ALA A 168 -59.73 -33.18 -13.71
#